data_ebf27c1b3d4a133c2848651ef2661c2f
#
_entry.id   ebf27c1b3d4a133c2848651ef2661c2f
#
_cell.length_a   1.000
_cell.length_b   1.000
_cell.length_c   1.000
_cell.angle_alpha   90.00
_cell.angle_beta   90.00
_cell.angle_gamma   90.00
#
_symmetry.space_group_name_H-M   'P 1'
#
loop_
_entity.id
_entity.type
_entity.pdbx_description
1 polymer ?
#
loop_
_entity_poly.entity_id
_entity_poly.type
_entity_poly.pdbx_seq_one_letter_code
_entity_poly.pdbx_strand_id
1 'polypeptide(L)'
;MSDIGKKTRASSVTRAIRVLGDRWSLLIIRDAFMGVRRFQEFLERTGTSRATLTNRLQSLVRAGIFMRVKYSDAPARYEYRLTDKGRDLYPLSLVAWSWERRWTPKGSGIPMKLLHRTCGHETHPTVLCSHCSAPLSIRDTFYRPGPGANARAPAAPARYRRLSALTSATHRGSNAGLTHIADIVGDPWTPLVLAAAFFGLRRFDDIQRELGIATNILSTRLELLVREEILVRQLYSQQPERYEYRLTDKGRDIFSYALLLNRWGDKWLATAAGPPFYIVHARCDQRITPEVRCSHCGEELVPGSVVPKKGAGTK
;
A
#
# COMPACT_ATOMS: atom_id res chain seq x y z
N MET A 1 -0.05 24.05 -14.56
CA MET A 1 -0.03 22.73 -13.92
C MET A 1 0.28 21.73 -15.02
N SER A 2 1.35 20.95 -14.85
CA SER A 2 1.70 19.89 -15.80
C SER A 2 0.61 18.80 -15.75
N ASP A 3 0.55 18.00 -16.81
CA ASP A 3 -0.40 16.90 -16.97
C ASP A 3 -0.23 15.82 -15.86
N ILE A 4 0.96 15.70 -15.27
CA ILE A 4 1.31 14.71 -14.25
C ILE A 4 0.56 14.93 -12.92
N GLY A 5 0.47 16.17 -12.43
CA GLY A 5 -0.18 16.44 -11.15
C GLY A 5 -1.69 16.23 -11.17
N LYS A 6 -2.32 16.56 -12.31
CA LYS A 6 -3.73 16.24 -12.54
C LYS A 6 -3.94 14.73 -12.52
N LYS A 7 -3.06 13.96 -13.19
CA LYS A 7 -3.09 12.49 -13.23
C LYS A 7 -2.91 11.89 -11.85
N THR A 8 -1.92 12.34 -11.07
CA THR A 8 -1.65 11.81 -9.73
C THR A 8 -2.85 12.00 -8.80
N ARG A 9 -3.43 13.22 -8.73
CA ARG A 9 -4.56 13.53 -7.84
C ARG A 9 -5.87 12.85 -8.25
N ALA A 10 -6.11 12.67 -9.53
CA ALA A 10 -7.30 11.98 -10.04
C ALA A 10 -7.16 10.46 -10.06
N SER A 11 -5.98 9.93 -9.74
CA SER A 11 -5.67 8.51 -9.85
C SER A 11 -6.53 7.63 -8.94
N SER A 12 -6.70 6.39 -9.33
CA SER A 12 -7.34 5.36 -8.51
C SER A 12 -6.55 5.07 -7.23
N VAL A 13 -5.22 5.24 -7.28
CA VAL A 13 -4.36 5.20 -6.09
C VAL A 13 -4.78 6.24 -5.07
N THR A 14 -5.00 7.50 -5.48
CA THR A 14 -5.44 8.57 -4.59
C THR A 14 -6.79 8.26 -3.94
N ARG A 15 -7.73 7.70 -4.71
CA ARG A 15 -9.02 7.26 -4.15
C ARG A 15 -8.86 6.12 -3.15
N ALA A 16 -8.01 5.15 -3.47
CA ALA A 16 -7.70 4.03 -2.57
C ALA A 16 -7.04 4.51 -1.27
N ILE A 17 -6.09 5.45 -1.35
CA ILE A 17 -5.43 6.04 -0.18
C ILE A 17 -6.45 6.73 0.75
N ARG A 18 -7.47 7.39 0.22
CA ARG A 18 -8.51 8.01 1.07
C ARG A 18 -9.27 7.00 1.91
N VAL A 19 -9.37 5.76 1.48
CA VAL A 19 -10.05 4.66 2.16
C VAL A 19 -9.10 3.89 3.08
N LEU A 20 -7.89 3.61 2.58
CA LEU A 20 -6.91 2.70 3.18
C LEU A 20 -5.72 3.42 3.80
N GLY A 21 -5.51 4.71 3.49
CA GLY A 21 -4.28 5.44 3.72
C GLY A 21 -4.08 5.91 5.16
N ASP A 22 -4.34 5.04 6.11
CA ASP A 22 -3.91 5.23 7.48
C ASP A 22 -3.34 3.91 8.04
N ARG A 23 -2.32 4.04 8.86
CA ARG A 23 -1.59 2.92 9.46
C ARG A 23 -2.51 1.88 10.10
N TRP A 24 -3.48 2.34 10.86
CA TRP A 24 -4.35 1.44 11.62
C TRP A 24 -5.29 0.63 10.72
N SER A 25 -5.83 1.24 9.66
CA SER A 25 -6.63 0.54 8.66
C SER A 25 -5.84 -0.57 7.98
N LEU A 26 -4.57 -0.32 7.62
CA LEU A 26 -3.70 -1.35 7.02
C LEU A 26 -3.43 -2.50 7.98
N LEU A 27 -3.15 -2.21 9.27
CA LEU A 27 -2.92 -3.24 10.28
C LEU A 27 -4.18 -4.06 10.58
N ILE A 28 -5.36 -3.43 10.65
CA ILE A 28 -6.63 -4.13 10.85
C ILE A 28 -6.91 -5.08 9.68
N ILE A 29 -6.70 -4.65 8.44
CA ILE A 29 -6.89 -5.48 7.24
C ILE A 29 -5.91 -6.66 7.24
N ARG A 30 -4.64 -6.42 7.58
CA ARG A 30 -3.63 -7.48 7.77
C ARG A 30 -4.13 -8.54 8.76
N ASP A 31 -4.58 -8.10 9.94
CA ASP A 31 -5.00 -9.01 11.00
C ASP A 31 -6.26 -9.81 10.60
N ALA A 32 -7.16 -9.19 9.83
CA ALA A 32 -8.31 -9.90 9.27
C ALA A 32 -7.89 -11.03 8.32
N PHE A 33 -6.84 -10.85 7.50
CA PHE A 33 -6.28 -11.92 6.68
C PHE A 33 -5.61 -13.03 7.50
N MET A 34 -5.17 -12.71 8.72
CA MET A 34 -4.68 -13.68 9.69
C MET A 34 -5.81 -14.36 10.50
N GLY A 35 -7.09 -14.12 10.14
CA GLY A 35 -8.25 -14.75 10.73
C GLY A 35 -8.86 -14.01 11.92
N VAL A 36 -8.36 -12.84 12.29
CA VAL A 36 -8.93 -12.01 13.35
C VAL A 36 -10.29 -11.47 12.91
N ARG A 37 -11.29 -11.59 13.81
CA ARG A 37 -12.66 -11.17 13.52
C ARG A 37 -13.29 -10.34 14.63
N ARG A 38 -12.83 -10.48 15.89
CA ARG A 38 -13.43 -9.86 17.05
C ARG A 38 -12.74 -8.55 17.42
N PHE A 39 -13.51 -7.59 17.91
CA PHE A 39 -13.01 -6.28 18.32
C PHE A 39 -11.85 -6.37 19.31
N GLN A 40 -11.98 -7.22 20.33
CA GLN A 40 -10.97 -7.36 21.37
C GLN A 40 -9.65 -7.92 20.81
N GLU A 41 -9.72 -8.90 19.91
CA GLU A 41 -8.54 -9.47 19.25
C GLU A 41 -7.80 -8.41 18.38
N PHE A 42 -8.57 -7.60 17.62
CA PHE A 42 -7.99 -6.46 16.89
C PHE A 42 -7.31 -5.47 17.82
N LEU A 43 -7.92 -5.16 18.97
CA LEU A 43 -7.37 -4.21 19.93
C LEU A 43 -6.02 -4.69 20.48
N GLU A 44 -5.96 -5.94 20.90
CA GLU A 44 -4.74 -6.57 21.44
C GLU A 44 -3.61 -6.64 20.41
N ARG A 45 -3.95 -7.03 19.17
CA ARG A 45 -2.96 -7.21 18.11
C ARG A 45 -2.44 -5.89 17.53
N THR A 46 -3.31 -4.90 17.37
CA THR A 46 -2.91 -3.59 16.85
C THR A 46 -2.26 -2.70 17.90
N GLY A 47 -2.57 -2.90 19.19
CA GLY A 47 -2.10 -2.03 20.28
C GLY A 47 -2.63 -0.60 20.22
N THR A 48 -3.68 -0.33 19.43
CA THR A 48 -4.27 1.00 19.30
C THR A 48 -5.28 1.29 20.42
N SER A 49 -5.73 2.54 20.57
CA SER A 49 -6.78 2.88 21.52
C SER A 49 -8.15 2.36 21.05
N ARG A 50 -9.05 2.03 21.99
CA ARG A 50 -10.44 1.63 21.70
C ARG A 50 -11.15 2.63 20.78
N ALA A 51 -10.99 3.93 21.04
CA ALA A 51 -11.61 4.98 20.23
C ALA A 51 -11.08 4.97 18.77
N THR A 52 -9.78 4.83 18.60
CA THR A 52 -9.17 4.72 17.25
C THR A 52 -9.66 3.47 16.53
N LEU A 53 -9.62 2.31 17.18
CA LEU A 53 -10.08 1.05 16.58
C LEU A 53 -11.57 1.14 16.17
N THR A 54 -12.44 1.65 17.05
CA THR A 54 -13.86 1.84 16.76
C THR A 54 -14.06 2.70 15.52
N ASN A 55 -13.39 3.87 15.45
CA ASN A 55 -13.49 4.78 14.33
C ASN A 55 -13.00 4.14 13.02
N ARG A 56 -11.90 3.36 13.07
CA ARG A 56 -11.34 2.71 11.88
C ARG A 56 -12.21 1.57 11.38
N LEU A 57 -12.67 0.70 12.27
CA LEU A 57 -13.59 -0.39 11.91
C LEU A 57 -14.90 0.16 11.32
N GLN A 58 -15.47 1.23 11.90
CA GLN A 58 -16.65 1.89 11.35
C GLN A 58 -16.37 2.48 9.94
N SER A 59 -15.21 3.10 9.75
CA SER A 59 -14.82 3.64 8.44
C SER A 59 -14.66 2.54 7.40
N LEU A 60 -14.04 1.42 7.77
CA LEU A 60 -13.85 0.27 6.88
C LEU A 60 -15.18 -0.44 6.56
N VAL A 61 -16.13 -0.48 7.50
CA VAL A 61 -17.49 -0.98 7.25
C VAL A 61 -18.23 -0.05 6.28
N ARG A 62 -18.19 1.28 6.50
CA ARG A 62 -18.80 2.26 5.58
C ARG A 62 -18.19 2.21 4.19
N ALA A 63 -16.90 1.93 4.08
CA ALA A 63 -16.21 1.76 2.81
C ALA A 63 -16.52 0.41 2.13
N GLY A 64 -17.27 -0.48 2.77
CA GLY A 64 -17.63 -1.80 2.26
C GLY A 64 -16.46 -2.80 2.23
N ILE A 65 -15.41 -2.58 3.03
CA ILE A 65 -14.28 -3.51 3.19
C ILE A 65 -14.63 -4.59 4.20
N PHE A 66 -15.29 -4.22 5.29
CA PHE A 66 -15.83 -5.14 6.28
C PHE A 66 -17.34 -5.13 6.28
N MET A 67 -17.92 -6.26 6.65
CA MET A 67 -19.30 -6.38 7.12
C MET A 67 -19.30 -6.75 8.59
N ARG A 68 -20.31 -6.29 9.31
CA ARG A 68 -20.53 -6.60 10.71
C ARG A 68 -21.57 -7.71 10.82
N VAL A 69 -21.18 -8.85 11.40
CA VAL A 69 -22.01 -10.04 11.51
C VAL A 69 -22.29 -10.31 13.00
N LYS A 70 -23.56 -10.46 13.35
CA LYS A 70 -23.96 -10.82 14.71
C LYS A 70 -23.68 -12.31 14.93
N TYR A 71 -23.04 -12.64 16.05
CA TYR A 71 -22.73 -14.03 16.41
C TYR A 71 -23.30 -14.45 17.79
N SER A 72 -23.86 -13.50 18.58
CA SER A 72 -24.54 -13.77 19.86
C SER A 72 -25.68 -12.78 20.03
N ASP A 73 -26.79 -13.23 20.60
CA ASP A 73 -28.00 -12.42 20.81
C ASP A 73 -28.04 -11.79 22.20
N ALA A 74 -27.59 -12.50 23.21
CA ALA A 74 -27.66 -12.04 24.61
C ALA A 74 -26.31 -12.25 25.33
N PRO A 75 -25.50 -11.20 25.53
CA PRO A 75 -25.65 -9.88 24.96
C PRO A 75 -25.34 -9.85 23.46
N ALA A 76 -25.89 -8.86 22.73
CA ALA A 76 -25.63 -8.73 21.29
C ALA A 76 -24.14 -8.51 21.00
N ARG A 77 -23.51 -9.50 20.37
CA ARG A 77 -22.09 -9.46 20.01
C ARG A 77 -21.91 -9.58 18.50
N TYR A 78 -20.89 -8.89 17.98
CA TYR A 78 -20.62 -8.82 16.55
C TYR A 78 -19.17 -9.14 16.25
N GLU A 79 -18.96 -9.69 15.06
CA GLU A 79 -17.65 -9.87 14.45
C GLU A 79 -17.55 -9.11 13.15
N TYR A 80 -16.33 -8.86 12.70
CA TYR A 80 -16.02 -8.15 11.45
C TYR A 80 -15.47 -9.16 10.44
N ARG A 81 -16.16 -9.30 9.30
CA ARG A 81 -15.73 -10.17 8.21
C ARG A 81 -15.40 -9.36 6.98
N LEU A 82 -14.36 -9.76 6.24
CA LEU A 82 -14.04 -9.14 4.97
C LEU A 82 -15.13 -9.45 3.93
N THR A 83 -15.58 -8.41 3.23
CA THR A 83 -16.40 -8.53 2.02
C THR A 83 -15.54 -8.97 0.84
N ASP A 84 -16.12 -9.15 -0.37
CA ASP A 84 -15.34 -9.41 -1.57
C ASP A 84 -14.39 -8.25 -1.90
N LYS A 85 -14.85 -7.01 -1.70
CA LYS A 85 -14.02 -5.80 -1.82
C LYS A 85 -12.85 -5.82 -0.85
N GLY A 86 -13.07 -6.27 0.39
CA GLY A 86 -12.02 -6.44 1.40
C GLY A 86 -11.09 -7.59 1.07
N ARG A 87 -11.60 -8.73 0.61
CA ARG A 87 -10.80 -9.89 0.21
C ARG A 87 -9.88 -9.59 -0.97
N ASP A 88 -10.29 -8.74 -1.90
CA ASP A 88 -9.49 -8.32 -3.05
C ASP A 88 -8.25 -7.46 -2.68
N LEU A 89 -8.09 -7.11 -1.40
CA LEU A 89 -6.87 -6.50 -0.84
C LEU A 89 -5.79 -7.54 -0.45
N TYR A 90 -6.08 -8.84 -0.56
CA TYR A 90 -5.14 -9.89 -0.18
C TYR A 90 -3.81 -9.83 -0.95
N PRO A 91 -3.80 -9.68 -2.29
CA PRO A 91 -2.57 -9.53 -3.05
C PRO A 91 -1.69 -8.37 -2.57
N LEU A 92 -2.32 -7.25 -2.17
CA LEU A 92 -1.63 -6.09 -1.61
C LEU A 92 -0.91 -6.42 -0.30
N SER A 93 -1.55 -7.22 0.57
CA SER A 93 -0.96 -7.68 1.85
C SER A 93 0.22 -8.62 1.62
N LEU A 94 0.16 -9.48 0.61
CA LEU A 94 1.26 -10.39 0.25
C LEU A 94 2.49 -9.63 -0.27
N VAL A 95 2.28 -8.61 -1.11
CA VAL A 95 3.36 -7.77 -1.64
C VAL A 95 3.96 -6.91 -0.54
N ALA A 96 3.14 -6.37 0.36
CA ALA A 96 3.62 -5.67 1.55
C ALA A 96 4.54 -6.57 2.40
N TRP A 97 4.12 -7.82 2.63
CA TRP A 97 4.95 -8.81 3.33
C TRP A 97 6.26 -9.10 2.58
N SER A 98 6.22 -9.31 1.27
CA SER A 98 7.42 -9.57 0.45
C SER A 98 8.42 -8.42 0.52
N TRP A 99 7.91 -7.17 0.46
CA TRP A 99 8.74 -5.99 0.56
C TRP A 99 9.38 -5.85 1.95
N GLU A 100 8.61 -5.99 3.04
CA GLU A 100 9.14 -5.94 4.40
C GLU A 100 10.19 -7.03 4.63
N ARG A 101 9.90 -8.27 4.22
CA ARG A 101 10.85 -9.38 4.35
C ARG A 101 12.19 -9.09 3.68
N ARG A 102 12.15 -8.43 2.51
CA ARG A 102 13.37 -8.11 1.75
C ARG A 102 14.17 -6.98 2.38
N TRP A 103 13.50 -5.96 2.90
CA TRP A 103 14.11 -4.68 3.24
C TRP A 103 14.14 -4.37 4.74
N THR A 104 13.54 -5.20 5.57
CA THR A 104 13.60 -5.03 7.03
C THR A 104 14.70 -5.93 7.61
N PRO A 105 15.44 -5.46 8.65
CA PRO A 105 16.48 -6.28 9.30
C PRO A 105 15.96 -7.64 9.77
N LYS A 106 16.80 -8.65 9.69
CA LYS A 106 16.48 -9.99 10.22
C LYS A 106 16.18 -9.90 11.72
N GLY A 107 15.13 -10.59 12.16
CA GLY A 107 14.71 -10.57 13.58
C GLY A 107 13.56 -9.64 13.90
N SER A 108 12.97 -8.97 12.89
CA SER A 108 11.82 -8.05 13.04
C SER A 108 10.47 -8.73 13.35
N GLY A 109 10.45 -10.04 13.63
CA GLY A 109 9.20 -10.79 13.92
C GLY A 109 8.33 -11.11 12.69
N ILE A 110 8.79 -10.76 11.49
CA ILE A 110 8.08 -11.10 10.25
C ILE A 110 8.31 -12.57 9.94
N PRO A 111 7.25 -13.36 9.65
CA PRO A 111 7.42 -14.73 9.17
C PRO A 111 8.33 -14.77 7.96
N MET A 112 9.47 -15.45 8.09
CA MET A 112 10.50 -15.45 7.04
C MET A 112 10.09 -16.25 5.82
N LYS A 113 9.13 -17.18 5.97
CA LYS A 113 8.75 -18.13 4.93
C LYS A 113 7.24 -18.27 4.87
N LEU A 114 6.72 -18.29 3.66
CA LEU A 114 5.33 -18.58 3.36
C LEU A 114 5.25 -19.93 2.67
N LEU A 115 4.24 -20.72 3.00
CA LEU A 115 3.90 -21.98 2.36
C LEU A 115 2.64 -21.80 1.52
N HIS A 116 2.69 -22.14 0.24
CA HIS A 116 1.52 -22.21 -0.61
C HIS A 116 0.86 -23.57 -0.43
N ARG A 117 -0.37 -23.57 0.10
CA ARG A 117 -1.07 -24.80 0.49
C ARG A 117 -1.34 -25.74 -0.67
N THR A 118 -1.66 -25.19 -1.85
CA THR A 118 -2.01 -25.99 -3.04
C THR A 118 -0.83 -26.83 -3.52
N CYS A 119 0.36 -26.25 -3.63
CA CYS A 119 1.54 -26.99 -4.11
C CYS A 119 2.43 -27.54 -2.98
N GLY A 120 2.18 -27.17 -1.73
CA GLY A 120 2.97 -27.62 -0.59
C GLY A 120 4.40 -27.05 -0.48
N HIS A 121 4.76 -26.07 -1.33
CA HIS A 121 6.11 -25.51 -1.38
C HIS A 121 6.20 -24.12 -0.76
N GLU A 122 7.40 -23.75 -0.35
CA GLU A 122 7.70 -22.37 0.03
C GLU A 122 7.48 -21.43 -1.17
N THR A 123 6.85 -20.31 -0.95
CA THR A 123 6.57 -19.34 -2.01
C THR A 123 7.07 -17.95 -1.66
N HIS A 124 7.51 -17.25 -2.69
CA HIS A 124 7.76 -15.81 -2.69
C HIS A 124 6.72 -15.17 -3.61
N PRO A 125 5.74 -14.42 -3.06
CA PRO A 125 4.74 -13.76 -3.88
C PRO A 125 5.41 -12.86 -4.93
N THR A 126 5.15 -13.13 -6.19
CA THR A 126 5.73 -12.39 -7.33
C THR A 126 4.62 -11.69 -8.10
N VAL A 127 4.81 -10.42 -8.44
CA VAL A 127 3.83 -9.64 -9.21
C VAL A 127 4.15 -9.78 -10.69
N LEU A 128 3.25 -10.39 -11.43
CA LEU A 128 3.38 -10.68 -12.85
C LEU A 128 2.31 -9.94 -13.67
N CYS A 129 2.62 -9.73 -14.93
CA CYS A 129 1.66 -9.27 -15.93
C CYS A 129 0.73 -10.43 -16.33
N SER A 130 -0.61 -10.24 -16.26
CA SER A 130 -1.57 -11.27 -16.65
C SER A 130 -1.47 -11.68 -18.13
N HIS A 131 -0.98 -10.80 -19.01
CA HIS A 131 -0.88 -11.04 -20.44
C HIS A 131 0.35 -11.85 -20.86
N CYS A 132 1.53 -11.51 -20.32
CA CYS A 132 2.78 -12.12 -20.78
C CYS A 132 3.54 -12.86 -19.66
N SER A 133 2.97 -12.94 -18.47
CA SER A 133 3.53 -13.62 -17.30
C SER A 133 4.94 -13.12 -16.89
N ALA A 134 5.41 -12.00 -17.43
CA ALA A 134 6.68 -11.42 -17.01
C ALA A 134 6.55 -10.63 -15.70
N PRO A 135 7.60 -10.60 -14.86
CA PRO A 135 7.64 -9.76 -13.67
C PRO A 135 7.42 -8.29 -14.01
N LEU A 136 6.67 -7.59 -13.17
CA LEU A 136 6.38 -6.18 -13.34
C LEU A 136 7.35 -5.33 -12.53
N SER A 137 7.99 -4.37 -13.20
CA SER A 137 8.83 -3.37 -12.57
C SER A 137 8.51 -1.98 -13.10
N ILE A 138 8.90 -0.94 -12.36
CA ILE A 138 8.74 0.44 -12.81
C ILE A 138 9.52 0.74 -14.11
N ARG A 139 10.60 0.01 -14.37
CA ARG A 139 11.44 0.20 -15.56
C ARG A 139 10.78 -0.30 -16.84
N ASP A 140 9.85 -1.24 -16.70
CA ASP A 140 9.16 -1.90 -17.80
C ASP A 140 7.73 -1.38 -17.98
N THR A 141 7.45 -0.18 -17.45
CA THR A 141 6.12 0.40 -17.48
C THR A 141 6.12 1.84 -17.99
N PHE A 142 5.05 2.20 -18.68
CA PHE A 142 4.79 3.58 -19.08
C PHE A 142 3.30 3.90 -18.98
N TYR A 143 2.95 5.16 -19.15
CA TYR A 143 1.59 5.65 -18.92
C TYR A 143 0.95 6.11 -20.22
N ARG A 144 -0.30 5.67 -20.48
CA ARG A 144 -1.14 6.18 -21.55
C ARG A 144 -2.33 6.94 -20.97
N PRO A 145 -2.81 8.01 -21.64
CA PRO A 145 -4.05 8.67 -21.24
C PRO A 145 -5.21 7.67 -21.15
N GLY A 146 -5.99 7.74 -20.08
CA GLY A 146 -7.22 7.00 -19.92
C GLY A 146 -8.44 7.86 -20.24
N PRO A 147 -9.65 7.30 -20.22
CA PRO A 147 -10.90 8.03 -20.52
C PRO A 147 -11.13 9.20 -19.57
N GLY A 148 -10.66 9.11 -18.30
CA GLY A 148 -10.76 10.18 -17.30
C GLY A 148 -9.62 11.19 -17.33
N ALA A 149 -8.76 11.22 -18.36
CA ALA A 149 -7.58 12.08 -18.41
C ALA A 149 -7.91 13.58 -18.29
N ASN A 150 -9.06 14.00 -18.81
CA ASN A 150 -9.55 15.38 -18.76
C ASN A 150 -10.51 15.66 -17.60
N ALA A 151 -10.81 14.66 -16.77
CA ALA A 151 -11.70 14.83 -15.62
C ALA A 151 -11.08 15.80 -14.59
N ARG A 152 -11.94 16.62 -13.96
CA ARG A 152 -11.51 17.52 -12.90
C ARG A 152 -10.92 16.71 -11.72
N ALA A 153 -9.68 16.99 -11.38
CA ALA A 153 -9.06 16.36 -10.23
C ALA A 153 -9.84 16.74 -8.94
N PRO A 154 -10.09 15.78 -8.04
CA PRO A 154 -10.70 16.10 -6.75
C PRO A 154 -9.84 17.12 -5.99
N ALA A 155 -10.47 17.96 -5.17
CA ALA A 155 -9.75 18.89 -4.29
C ALA A 155 -8.69 18.15 -3.48
N ALA A 156 -7.57 18.85 -3.21
CA ALA A 156 -6.55 18.31 -2.31
C ALA A 156 -7.20 17.89 -0.98
N PRO A 157 -6.69 16.83 -0.30
CA PRO A 157 -7.25 16.39 0.96
C PRO A 157 -7.35 17.55 1.94
N ALA A 158 -8.57 17.86 2.43
CA ALA A 158 -8.75 18.85 3.48
C ALA A 158 -7.93 18.43 4.71
N ARG A 159 -7.24 19.39 5.33
CA ARG A 159 -6.41 19.32 6.55
C ARG A 159 -6.44 17.94 7.24
N TYR A 160 -5.45 17.11 6.95
CA TYR A 160 -5.19 15.94 7.79
C TYR A 160 -4.61 16.44 9.12
N ARG A 161 -5.26 16.05 10.23
CA ARG A 161 -4.73 16.21 11.58
C ARG A 161 -3.27 15.76 11.59
N ARG A 162 -2.39 16.53 12.27
CA ARG A 162 -1.00 16.17 12.53
C ARG A 162 -0.93 14.68 12.90
N LEU A 163 -0.27 13.87 12.07
CA LEU A 163 0.30 12.66 12.59
C LEU A 163 1.30 13.09 13.66
N SER A 164 0.99 12.74 14.91
CA SER A 164 1.99 12.69 15.96
C SER A 164 3.23 12.02 15.39
N ALA A 165 4.39 12.64 15.64
CA ALA A 165 5.68 12.16 15.21
C ALA A 165 5.70 10.63 15.20
N LEU A 166 6.14 10.05 14.08
CA LEU A 166 6.49 8.64 14.00
C LEU A 166 7.57 8.38 15.04
N THR A 167 7.15 8.16 16.27
CA THR A 167 8.01 7.64 17.32
C THR A 167 8.19 6.17 17.00
N SER A 168 9.29 5.86 16.35
CA SER A 168 9.81 4.50 16.15
C SER A 168 10.17 3.80 17.48
N ALA A 169 9.77 4.36 18.60
CA ALA A 169 9.95 3.79 19.92
C ALA A 169 8.60 3.37 20.47
N THR A 170 8.47 2.08 20.79
CA THR A 170 7.45 1.47 21.65
C THR A 170 6.26 0.75 21.00
N HIS A 171 6.48 -0.09 20.00
CA HIS A 171 5.54 -1.22 19.86
C HIS A 171 6.30 -2.55 19.86
N ARG A 172 6.81 -2.93 21.04
CA ARG A 172 7.19 -4.30 21.39
C ARG A 172 5.93 -5.13 21.69
N GLY A 173 5.01 -5.15 20.74
CA GLY A 173 3.92 -6.13 20.75
C GLY A 173 4.37 -7.35 19.96
N SER A 174 4.00 -8.55 20.40
CA SER A 174 4.37 -9.85 19.87
C SER A 174 3.96 -10.16 18.41
N ASN A 175 3.56 -9.16 17.62
CA ASN A 175 3.12 -9.29 16.23
C ASN A 175 3.71 -8.18 15.35
N ALA A 176 5.03 -8.13 15.23
CA ALA A 176 5.77 -7.06 14.55
C ALA A 176 5.73 -7.12 13.01
N GLY A 177 5.00 -8.03 12.38
CA GLY A 177 4.94 -8.12 10.92
C GLY A 177 4.06 -7.05 10.27
N LEU A 178 4.49 -6.52 9.12
CA LEU A 178 3.80 -5.52 8.28
C LEU A 178 3.55 -4.16 8.94
N THR A 179 4.36 -3.79 9.92
CA THR A 179 4.29 -2.47 10.57
C THR A 179 5.11 -1.44 9.82
N HIS A 180 6.24 -1.83 9.25
CA HIS A 180 7.18 -0.93 8.61
C HIS A 180 6.61 -0.28 7.35
N ILE A 181 6.05 -1.08 6.43
CA ILE A 181 5.41 -0.53 5.24
C ILE A 181 4.17 0.30 5.62
N ALA A 182 3.40 -0.12 6.63
CA ALA A 182 2.25 0.64 7.11
C ALA A 182 2.65 1.98 7.73
N ASP A 183 3.83 2.07 8.35
CA ASP A 183 4.39 3.32 8.87
C ASP A 183 4.82 4.27 7.74
N ILE A 184 5.28 3.73 6.63
CA ILE A 184 5.72 4.50 5.46
C ILE A 184 4.51 4.98 4.64
N VAL A 185 3.62 4.07 4.26
CA VAL A 185 2.50 4.38 3.35
C VAL A 185 1.20 4.72 4.08
N GLY A 186 1.17 4.61 5.40
CA GLY A 186 -0.02 4.81 6.24
C GLY A 186 -0.29 6.27 6.58
N ASP A 187 0.05 7.19 5.69
CA ASP A 187 -0.38 8.57 5.74
C ASP A 187 -0.83 9.02 4.33
N PRO A 188 -1.67 10.06 4.24
CA PRO A 188 -2.26 10.45 2.97
C PRO A 188 -1.28 11.07 1.97
N TRP A 189 -0.13 11.56 2.42
CA TRP A 189 0.80 12.31 1.58
C TRP A 189 1.98 11.47 1.09
N THR A 190 2.53 10.59 1.92
CA THR A 190 3.68 9.78 1.52
C THR A 190 3.42 8.93 0.27
N PRO A 191 2.27 8.24 0.13
CA PRO A 191 1.97 7.53 -1.12
C PRO A 191 1.80 8.44 -2.33
N LEU A 192 1.34 9.71 -2.15
CA LEU A 192 1.25 10.68 -3.23
C LEU A 192 2.62 11.19 -3.66
N VAL A 193 3.53 11.42 -2.71
CA VAL A 193 4.94 11.77 -3.00
C VAL A 193 5.63 10.62 -3.73
N LEU A 194 5.40 9.37 -3.32
CA LEU A 194 5.90 8.19 -4.03
C LEU A 194 5.32 8.08 -5.44
N ALA A 195 4.01 8.30 -5.60
CA ALA A 195 3.39 8.32 -6.93
C ALA A 195 4.01 9.39 -7.82
N ALA A 196 4.27 10.59 -7.30
CA ALA A 196 4.97 11.64 -8.05
C ALA A 196 6.39 11.21 -8.47
N ALA A 197 7.12 10.53 -7.58
CA ALA A 197 8.44 9.96 -7.88
C ALA A 197 8.36 8.85 -8.94
N PHE A 198 7.32 8.00 -8.92
CA PHE A 198 7.07 6.99 -9.96
C PHE A 198 6.76 7.60 -11.32
N PHE A 199 6.15 8.78 -11.36
CA PHE A 199 5.97 9.57 -12.58
C PHE A 199 7.23 10.33 -13.02
N GLY A 200 8.36 10.15 -12.31
CA GLY A 200 9.64 10.76 -12.65
C GLY A 200 9.86 12.17 -12.10
N LEU A 201 8.99 12.67 -11.23
CA LEU A 201 9.24 13.95 -10.55
C LEU A 201 10.33 13.76 -9.50
N ARG A 202 11.35 14.63 -9.56
CA ARG A 202 12.54 14.50 -8.71
C ARG A 202 12.82 15.73 -7.88
N ARG A 203 12.39 16.93 -8.33
CA ARG A 203 12.71 18.19 -7.67
C ARG A 203 11.62 18.56 -6.68
N PHE A 204 12.03 19.17 -5.57
CA PHE A 204 11.13 19.61 -4.52
C PHE A 204 9.99 20.49 -5.06
N ASP A 205 10.34 21.53 -5.83
CA ASP A 205 9.38 22.49 -6.35
C ASP A 205 8.39 21.85 -7.34
N ASP A 206 8.85 20.89 -8.15
CA ASP A 206 7.99 20.17 -9.08
C ASP A 206 6.98 19.29 -8.34
N ILE A 207 7.45 18.54 -7.35
CA ILE A 207 6.58 17.69 -6.50
C ILE A 207 5.57 18.56 -5.76
N GLN A 208 6.03 19.68 -5.16
CA GLN A 208 5.17 20.61 -4.42
C GLN A 208 4.06 21.18 -5.30
N ARG A 209 4.44 21.72 -6.45
CA ARG A 209 3.52 22.33 -7.41
C ARG A 209 2.49 21.31 -7.92
N GLU A 210 2.93 20.10 -8.23
CA GLU A 210 2.08 19.07 -8.79
C GLU A 210 1.10 18.49 -7.77
N LEU A 211 1.51 18.29 -6.54
CA LEU A 211 0.65 17.76 -5.48
C LEU A 211 -0.20 18.85 -4.80
N GLY A 212 0.20 20.11 -4.90
CA GLY A 212 -0.40 21.21 -4.12
C GLY A 212 -0.23 21.01 -2.62
N ILE A 213 0.90 20.42 -2.22
CA ILE A 213 1.24 20.09 -0.83
C ILE A 213 1.94 21.26 -0.16
N ALA A 214 1.68 21.50 1.13
CA ALA A 214 2.39 22.53 1.90
C ALA A 214 3.87 22.17 2.07
N THR A 215 4.75 23.17 2.00
CA THR A 215 6.22 23.03 2.05
C THR A 215 6.68 22.19 3.24
N ASN A 216 6.19 22.49 4.44
CA ASN A 216 6.56 21.78 5.67
C ASN A 216 6.12 20.32 5.65
N ILE A 217 4.98 20.01 5.04
CA ILE A 217 4.51 18.63 4.92
C ILE A 217 5.40 17.87 3.93
N LEU A 218 5.69 18.47 2.76
CA LEU A 218 6.55 17.84 1.77
C LEU A 218 7.95 17.58 2.32
N SER A 219 8.58 18.58 2.98
CA SER A 219 9.89 18.41 3.62
C SER A 219 9.91 17.20 4.55
N THR A 220 8.96 17.15 5.49
CA THR A 220 8.87 16.02 6.44
C THR A 220 8.70 14.67 5.76
N ARG A 221 7.95 14.60 4.63
CA ARG A 221 7.75 13.34 3.89
C ARG A 221 8.96 12.93 3.10
N LEU A 222 9.67 13.87 2.49
CA LEU A 222 10.93 13.60 1.78
C LEU A 222 12.02 13.18 2.77
N GLU A 223 12.13 13.83 3.93
CA GLU A 223 13.04 13.43 5.01
C GLU A 223 12.76 12.02 5.51
N LEU A 224 11.48 11.67 5.72
CA LEU A 224 11.07 10.31 6.05
C LEU A 224 11.54 9.31 5.00
N LEU A 225 11.23 9.57 3.72
CA LEU A 225 11.56 8.66 2.62
C LEU A 225 13.07 8.51 2.39
N VAL A 226 13.86 9.56 2.67
CA VAL A 226 15.32 9.50 2.62
C VAL A 226 15.87 8.71 3.81
N ARG A 227 15.39 8.96 5.03
CA ARG A 227 15.78 8.21 6.24
C ARG A 227 15.47 6.72 6.11
N GLU A 228 14.34 6.37 5.50
CA GLU A 228 13.93 4.99 5.24
C GLU A 228 14.61 4.39 4.00
N GLU A 229 15.58 5.08 3.40
CA GLU A 229 16.32 4.63 2.20
C GLU A 229 15.43 4.31 0.99
N ILE A 230 14.23 4.89 0.92
CA ILE A 230 13.31 4.77 -0.21
C ILE A 230 13.68 5.76 -1.31
N LEU A 231 14.07 6.95 -0.90
CA LEU A 231 14.66 7.97 -1.77
C LEU A 231 16.10 8.24 -1.36
N VAL A 232 16.90 8.67 -2.32
CA VAL A 232 18.21 9.25 -2.10
C VAL A 232 18.19 10.71 -2.55
N ARG A 233 18.76 11.59 -1.73
CA ARG A 233 18.94 12.99 -2.05
C ARG A 233 20.26 13.17 -2.78
N GLN A 234 20.22 13.72 -3.99
CA GLN A 234 21.38 13.91 -4.84
C GLN A 234 21.53 15.37 -5.24
N LEU A 235 22.74 15.92 -5.09
CA LEU A 235 23.07 17.26 -5.53
C LEU A 235 23.10 17.30 -7.08
N TYR A 236 22.40 18.25 -7.69
CA TYR A 236 22.42 18.46 -9.14
C TYR A 236 22.89 19.85 -9.57
N SER A 237 23.01 20.83 -8.63
CA SER A 237 23.58 22.15 -8.85
C SER A 237 24.34 22.57 -7.59
N GLN A 238 25.53 23.17 -7.76
CA GLN A 238 26.38 23.62 -6.66
C GLN A 238 26.15 25.10 -6.33
N GLN A 239 25.75 25.91 -7.28
CA GLN A 239 25.54 27.35 -7.09
C GLN A 239 24.22 27.81 -7.76
N PRO A 240 23.16 28.06 -6.95
CA PRO A 240 23.00 27.65 -5.56
C PRO A 240 22.89 26.13 -5.40
N GLU A 241 23.17 25.62 -4.21
CA GLU A 241 22.99 24.19 -3.92
C GLU A 241 21.53 23.76 -4.15
N ARG A 242 21.34 22.82 -5.07
CA ARG A 242 20.03 22.24 -5.37
C ARG A 242 20.08 20.74 -5.40
N TYR A 243 19.04 20.13 -4.87
CA TYR A 243 18.94 18.69 -4.71
C TYR A 243 17.74 18.12 -5.45
N GLU A 244 17.91 16.90 -5.93
CA GLU A 244 16.82 16.08 -6.43
C GLU A 244 16.68 14.79 -5.61
N TYR A 245 15.50 14.18 -5.66
CA TYR A 245 15.16 12.97 -4.94
C TYR A 245 14.95 11.83 -5.95
N ARG A 246 15.74 10.78 -5.82
CA ARG A 246 15.68 9.62 -6.72
C ARG A 246 15.29 8.36 -5.97
N LEU A 247 14.49 7.49 -6.61
CA LEU A 247 14.15 6.18 -6.06
C LEU A 247 15.39 5.30 -5.95
N THR A 248 15.59 4.71 -4.78
CA THR A 248 16.52 3.61 -4.56
C THR A 248 15.94 2.29 -5.09
N ASP A 249 16.66 1.16 -4.98
CA ASP A 249 16.07 -0.15 -5.30
C ASP A 249 14.94 -0.50 -4.32
N LYS A 250 15.10 -0.18 -3.04
CA LYS A 250 14.05 -0.31 -2.01
C LYS A 250 12.80 0.49 -2.38
N GLY A 251 12.98 1.72 -2.85
CA GLY A 251 11.88 2.57 -3.30
C GLY A 251 11.22 2.06 -4.58
N ARG A 252 11.99 1.55 -5.53
CA ARG A 252 11.46 0.93 -6.76
C ARG A 252 10.61 -0.30 -6.49
N ASP A 253 10.97 -1.10 -5.51
CA ASP A 253 10.20 -2.31 -5.14
C ASP A 253 8.80 -1.98 -4.59
N ILE A 254 8.58 -0.78 -4.01
CA ILE A 254 7.23 -0.32 -3.57
C ILE A 254 6.29 -0.13 -4.78
N PHE A 255 6.80 -0.01 -5.99
CA PHE A 255 5.97 0.13 -7.18
C PHE A 255 4.97 -1.01 -7.35
N SER A 256 5.35 -2.25 -7.03
CA SER A 256 4.44 -3.40 -7.04
C SER A 256 3.23 -3.21 -6.13
N TYR A 257 3.43 -2.62 -4.95
CA TYR A 257 2.35 -2.25 -4.03
C TYR A 257 1.44 -1.17 -4.65
N ALA A 258 2.03 -0.15 -5.28
CA ALA A 258 1.28 0.90 -5.96
C ALA A 258 0.45 0.38 -7.14
N LEU A 259 0.97 -0.58 -7.92
CA LEU A 259 0.23 -1.25 -9.01
C LEU A 259 -1.02 -1.97 -8.50
N LEU A 260 -0.90 -2.74 -7.43
CA LEU A 260 -2.03 -3.46 -6.83
C LEU A 260 -3.05 -2.52 -6.21
N LEU A 261 -2.58 -1.44 -5.57
CA LEU A 261 -3.45 -0.40 -5.03
C LEU A 261 -4.22 0.32 -6.15
N ASN A 262 -3.57 0.58 -7.29
CA ASN A 262 -4.21 1.15 -8.48
C ASN A 262 -5.27 0.19 -9.05
N ARG A 263 -4.94 -1.10 -9.22
CA ARG A 263 -5.88 -2.14 -9.68
C ARG A 263 -7.13 -2.18 -8.78
N TRP A 264 -6.93 -2.23 -7.45
CA TRP A 264 -8.03 -2.26 -6.50
C TRP A 264 -8.89 -0.99 -6.58
N GLY A 265 -8.25 0.18 -6.69
CA GLY A 265 -8.94 1.45 -6.86
C GLY A 265 -9.71 1.55 -8.19
N ASP A 266 -9.16 1.05 -9.29
CA ASP A 266 -9.83 0.99 -10.60
C ASP A 266 -11.08 0.10 -10.53
N LYS A 267 -11.00 -1.04 -9.85
CA LYS A 267 -12.11 -2.00 -9.74
C LYS A 267 -13.22 -1.53 -8.80
N TRP A 268 -12.87 -1.03 -7.62
CA TRP A 268 -13.85 -0.80 -6.55
C TRP A 268 -14.23 0.67 -6.30
N LEU A 269 -13.44 1.59 -6.84
CA LEU A 269 -13.63 3.03 -6.68
C LEU A 269 -13.66 3.75 -8.03
N ALA A 270 -14.09 3.03 -9.07
CA ALA A 270 -14.27 3.61 -10.40
C ALA A 270 -15.23 4.82 -10.37
N THR A 271 -14.95 5.80 -11.22
CA THR A 271 -15.85 6.94 -11.48
C THR A 271 -16.46 6.82 -12.86
N ALA A 272 -17.55 7.51 -13.12
CA ALA A 272 -18.15 7.55 -14.46
C ALA A 272 -17.19 8.01 -15.55
N ALA A 273 -16.23 8.87 -15.22
CA ALA A 273 -15.18 9.32 -16.15
C ALA A 273 -14.12 8.25 -16.45
N GLY A 274 -14.08 7.16 -15.70
CA GLY A 274 -13.03 6.15 -15.79
C GLY A 274 -11.69 6.58 -15.21
N PRO A 275 -10.64 5.77 -15.37
CA PRO A 275 -9.29 6.08 -14.88
C PRO A 275 -8.64 7.20 -15.72
N PRO A 276 -7.85 8.10 -15.09
CA PRO A 276 -7.19 9.20 -15.79
C PRO A 276 -6.04 8.74 -16.67
N PHE A 277 -5.46 7.60 -16.38
CA PHE A 277 -4.39 6.97 -17.18
C PHE A 277 -4.45 5.46 -17.02
N TYR A 278 -3.85 4.78 -17.99
CA TYR A 278 -3.54 3.37 -17.92
C TYR A 278 -2.05 3.18 -17.72
N ILE A 279 -1.68 2.19 -16.92
CA ILE A 279 -0.31 1.71 -16.81
C ILE A 279 -0.15 0.60 -17.84
N VAL A 280 0.85 0.72 -18.71
CA VAL A 280 1.11 -0.20 -19.81
C VAL A 280 2.43 -0.90 -19.58
N HIS A 281 2.48 -2.21 -19.84
CA HIS A 281 3.68 -3.00 -19.75
C HIS A 281 4.46 -2.91 -21.05
N ALA A 282 5.69 -2.38 -21.00
CA ALA A 282 6.49 -2.13 -22.19
C ALA A 282 6.79 -3.39 -23.02
N ARG A 283 6.90 -4.55 -22.34
CA ARG A 283 7.25 -5.81 -22.99
C ARG A 283 6.15 -6.37 -23.92
N CYS A 284 4.88 -6.21 -23.54
CA CYS A 284 3.76 -6.76 -24.30
C CYS A 284 2.78 -5.71 -24.85
N ASP A 285 3.06 -4.43 -24.56
CA ASP A 285 2.24 -3.27 -24.96
C ASP A 285 0.76 -3.32 -24.50
N GLN A 286 0.46 -4.11 -23.46
CA GLN A 286 -0.87 -4.26 -22.90
C GLN A 286 -1.05 -3.45 -21.64
N ARG A 287 -2.29 -3.03 -21.36
CA ARG A 287 -2.65 -2.45 -20.05
C ARG A 287 -2.33 -3.47 -18.96
N ILE A 288 -1.59 -3.03 -17.95
CA ILE A 288 -1.21 -3.90 -16.84
C ILE A 288 -2.44 -4.28 -16.02
N THR A 289 -2.65 -5.59 -15.90
CA THR A 289 -3.45 -6.22 -14.85
C THR A 289 -2.49 -7.03 -13.99
N PRO A 290 -2.06 -6.51 -12.82
CA PRO A 290 -1.09 -7.18 -11.99
C PRO A 290 -1.73 -8.37 -11.26
N GLU A 291 -1.07 -9.51 -11.29
CA GLU A 291 -1.43 -10.73 -10.54
C GLU A 291 -0.30 -11.12 -9.61
N VAL A 292 -0.66 -11.59 -8.41
CA VAL A 292 0.31 -12.10 -7.44
C VAL A 292 0.30 -13.62 -7.50
N ARG A 293 1.40 -14.20 -7.96
CA ARG A 293 1.50 -15.64 -8.21
C ARG A 293 2.55 -16.31 -7.32
N CYS A 294 2.35 -17.60 -7.10
CA CYS A 294 3.30 -18.47 -6.43
C CYS A 294 4.58 -18.60 -7.25
N SER A 295 5.74 -18.35 -6.64
CA SER A 295 7.04 -18.49 -7.31
C SER A 295 7.39 -19.94 -7.68
N HIS A 296 6.70 -20.94 -7.12
CA HIS A 296 6.97 -22.37 -7.39
C HIS A 296 6.03 -22.94 -8.47
N CYS A 297 4.71 -22.84 -8.29
CA CYS A 297 3.75 -23.46 -9.21
C CYS A 297 3.11 -22.48 -10.20
N GLY A 298 3.33 -21.17 -10.06
CA GLY A 298 2.77 -20.16 -10.94
C GLY A 298 1.27 -19.87 -10.74
N GLU A 299 0.57 -20.56 -9.83
CA GLU A 299 -0.83 -20.28 -9.54
C GLU A 299 -1.02 -18.93 -8.85
N GLU A 300 -2.18 -18.30 -9.08
CA GLU A 300 -2.55 -17.06 -8.39
C GLU A 300 -2.74 -17.31 -6.88
N LEU A 301 -2.17 -16.42 -6.07
CA LEU A 301 -2.29 -16.51 -4.61
C LEU A 301 -3.58 -15.84 -4.15
N VAL A 302 -4.54 -16.65 -3.70
CA VAL A 302 -5.85 -16.20 -3.22
C VAL A 302 -5.96 -16.24 -1.69
N PRO A 303 -6.93 -15.54 -1.07
CA PRO A 303 -7.11 -15.56 0.38
C PRO A 303 -7.19 -16.99 0.94
N GLY A 304 -6.33 -17.26 1.93
CA GLY A 304 -6.25 -18.58 2.57
C GLY A 304 -5.35 -19.61 1.86
N SER A 305 -4.87 -19.33 0.64
CA SER A 305 -3.95 -20.24 -0.07
C SER A 305 -2.51 -20.22 0.50
N VAL A 306 -2.17 -19.20 1.28
CA VAL A 306 -0.82 -19.03 1.83
C VAL A 306 -0.86 -18.97 3.35
N VAL A 307 0.07 -19.65 4.00
CA VAL A 307 0.24 -19.64 5.45
C VAL A 307 1.70 -19.40 5.82
N PRO A 308 1.97 -18.76 6.96
CA PRO A 308 3.32 -18.72 7.51
C PRO A 308 3.83 -20.15 7.74
N LYS A 309 5.03 -20.47 7.23
CA LYS A 309 5.71 -21.71 7.58
C LYS A 309 6.25 -21.56 9.00
N LYS A 310 5.75 -22.37 9.94
CA LYS A 310 6.30 -22.44 11.29
C LYS A 310 7.77 -22.85 11.18
N GLY A 311 8.68 -22.05 11.73
CA GLY A 311 10.08 -22.45 11.86
C GLY A 311 10.13 -23.76 12.67
N ALA A 312 10.95 -24.69 12.26
CA ALA A 312 11.31 -25.83 13.10
C ALA A 312 12.05 -25.24 14.33
N GLY A 313 11.36 -25.17 15.46
CA GLY A 313 11.96 -24.74 16.71
C GLY A 313 11.35 -23.51 17.37
N THR A 314 10.18 -23.67 17.91
CA THR A 314 9.79 -23.06 19.19
C THR A 314 8.73 -23.99 19.80
N LYS A 315 9.23 -24.96 20.58
CA LYS A 315 8.44 -25.61 21.62
C LYS A 315 8.27 -24.64 22.77
#